data_84c30109dee2e095a521b912695a5e11
#
_entry.id   84c30109dee2e095a521b912695a5e11
#
_cell.length_a   1.000
_cell.length_b   1.000
_cell.length_c   1.000
_cell.angle_alpha   90.00
_cell.angle_beta   90.00
_cell.angle_gamma   90.00
#
_symmetry.space_group_name_H-M   'P 1'
#
loop_
_entity.id
_entity.type
_entity.pdbx_description
1 polymer ?
#
loop_
_entity_poly.entity_id
_entity_poly.type
_entity_poly.pdbx_seq_one_letter_code
_entity_poly.pdbx_strand_id
1 'polypeptide(L)'
;MRQDLPRGVAPSVILIDPKYPHNVGAALRACSCFDIAQLWWTGQRVTIDPVKGERLPREERMKGYRDVQMCPAQQPFDQFDRKAVPVAVEVRQQSECLTLFEHPDHAVYVFGPEDGSIPKAVLGHCHRFVHIPSRHCLNLATAVAVVLAHRRMWRQLNGKEPLLPLSEMLHEQRGLHRASPTLDSMGWDGK
;
A
#
# COMPACT_ATOMS: atom_id res chain seq x y z
N MET A 1 -26.73 -4.07 12.07
CA MET A 1 -25.65 -3.66 12.98
C MET A 1 -24.68 -2.84 12.14
N ARG A 2 -24.52 -1.53 12.38
CA ARG A 2 -23.39 -0.76 11.83
C ARG A 2 -22.13 -1.32 12.51
N GLN A 3 -21.24 -1.93 11.75
CA GLN A 3 -19.90 -2.20 12.25
C GLN A 3 -19.29 -0.83 12.57
N ASP A 4 -18.82 -0.62 13.80
CA ASP A 4 -18.03 0.55 14.15
C ASP A 4 -16.69 0.44 13.40
N LEU A 5 -16.60 1.12 12.25
CA LEU A 5 -15.39 1.17 11.45
C LEU A 5 -14.34 2.01 12.20
N PRO A 6 -13.07 1.63 12.13
CA PRO A 6 -12.01 2.41 12.74
C PRO A 6 -11.90 3.78 12.07
N ARG A 7 -11.36 4.76 12.79
CA ARG A 7 -10.99 6.05 12.21
C ARG A 7 -9.89 5.85 11.18
N GLY A 8 -10.02 6.52 10.02
CA GLY A 8 -9.00 6.52 8.98
C GLY A 8 -7.74 7.27 9.41
N VAL A 9 -6.59 6.65 9.22
CA VAL A 9 -5.27 7.21 9.50
C VAL A 9 -4.47 7.27 8.20
N ALA A 10 -4.02 8.46 7.80
CA ALA A 10 -3.17 8.64 6.64
C ALA A 10 -1.67 8.59 7.07
N PRO A 11 -0.78 8.01 6.25
CA PRO A 11 -1.06 7.48 4.92
C PRO A 11 -1.80 6.13 4.94
N SER A 12 -2.70 5.94 3.98
CA SER A 12 -3.49 4.71 3.82
C SER A 12 -3.64 4.32 2.35
N VAL A 13 -4.07 3.08 2.12
CA VAL A 13 -4.43 2.56 0.79
C VAL A 13 -5.91 2.18 0.77
N ILE A 14 -6.61 2.54 -0.31
CA ILE A 14 -7.98 2.10 -0.60
C ILE A 14 -7.97 1.34 -1.93
N LEU A 15 -8.49 0.11 -1.92
CA LEU A 15 -8.74 -0.69 -3.10
C LEU A 15 -10.24 -0.64 -3.43
N ILE A 16 -10.58 -0.21 -4.63
CA ILE A 16 -11.97 -0.10 -5.07
C ILE A 16 -12.38 -1.41 -5.72
N ASP A 17 -13.30 -2.12 -5.08
CA ASP A 17 -13.91 -3.37 -5.54
C ASP A 17 -12.89 -4.36 -6.14
N PRO A 18 -11.82 -4.73 -5.38
CA PRO A 18 -10.81 -5.64 -5.88
C PRO A 18 -11.43 -6.99 -6.26
N LYS A 19 -10.91 -7.62 -7.31
CA LYS A 19 -11.46 -8.86 -7.85
C LYS A 19 -10.90 -10.11 -7.19
N TYR A 20 -9.62 -10.08 -6.83
CA TYR A 20 -8.90 -11.25 -6.38
C TYR A 20 -8.35 -11.10 -4.95
N PRO A 21 -8.65 -12.05 -4.03
CA PRO A 21 -8.16 -12.01 -2.65
C PRO A 21 -6.63 -11.97 -2.54
N HIS A 22 -5.91 -12.64 -3.46
CA HIS A 22 -4.44 -12.63 -3.46
C HIS A 22 -3.85 -11.25 -3.75
N ASN A 23 -4.54 -10.39 -4.55
CA ASN A 23 -4.11 -9.02 -4.77
C ASN A 23 -4.27 -8.17 -3.51
N VAL A 24 -5.37 -8.37 -2.76
CA VAL A 24 -5.55 -7.69 -1.47
C VAL A 24 -4.46 -8.10 -0.48
N GLY A 25 -4.13 -9.38 -0.41
CA GLY A 25 -3.07 -9.85 0.47
C GLY A 25 -1.68 -9.35 0.06
N ALA A 26 -1.36 -9.35 -1.24
CA ALA A 26 -0.09 -8.81 -1.71
C ALA A 26 0.00 -7.29 -1.51
N ALA A 27 -1.11 -6.54 -1.66
CA ALA A 27 -1.19 -5.12 -1.33
C ALA A 27 -1.00 -4.89 0.18
N LEU A 28 -1.61 -5.74 1.04
CA LEU A 28 -1.42 -5.70 2.48
C LEU A 28 0.06 -5.86 2.86
N ARG A 29 0.75 -6.80 2.20
CA ARG A 29 2.20 -6.97 2.39
C ARG A 29 2.98 -5.73 1.97
N ALA A 30 2.66 -5.10 0.85
CA ALA A 30 3.28 -3.85 0.43
C ALA A 30 3.04 -2.73 1.46
N CYS A 31 1.81 -2.62 1.99
CA CYS A 31 1.49 -1.69 3.07
C CYS A 31 2.39 -1.90 4.29
N SER A 32 2.55 -3.14 4.76
CA SER A 32 3.45 -3.47 5.88
C SER A 32 4.92 -3.13 5.59
N CYS A 33 5.40 -3.35 4.37
CA CYS A 33 6.79 -3.02 3.99
C CYS A 33 7.08 -1.51 3.94
N PHE A 34 6.06 -0.68 3.77
CA PHE A 34 6.20 0.77 3.59
C PHE A 34 5.46 1.60 4.66
N ASP A 35 5.26 1.04 5.85
CA ASP A 35 4.68 1.71 7.03
C ASP A 35 3.31 2.34 6.78
N ILE A 36 2.46 1.64 6.04
CA ILE A 36 1.06 2.00 5.86
C ILE A 36 0.23 1.25 6.92
N ALA A 37 -0.40 2.00 7.81
CA ALA A 37 -1.11 1.43 8.95
C ALA A 37 -2.46 0.78 8.59
N GLN A 38 -3.10 1.20 7.49
CA GLN A 38 -4.44 0.75 7.13
C GLN A 38 -4.57 0.44 5.65
N LEU A 39 -5.19 -0.70 5.33
CA LEU A 39 -5.64 -1.08 4.01
C LEU A 39 -7.17 -1.19 4.01
N TRP A 40 -7.80 -0.34 3.22
CA TRP A 40 -9.24 -0.30 3.03
C TRP A 40 -9.63 -0.96 1.70
N TRP A 41 -10.80 -1.58 1.62
CA TRP A 41 -11.36 -1.97 0.34
C TRP A 41 -12.88 -1.84 0.33
N THR A 42 -13.43 -1.62 -0.87
CA THR A 42 -14.88 -1.54 -1.12
C THR A 42 -15.35 -2.78 -1.90
N GLY A 43 -16.66 -2.85 -2.12
CA GLY A 43 -17.27 -3.92 -2.92
C GLY A 43 -17.49 -5.22 -2.14
N GLN A 44 -17.91 -6.25 -2.87
CA GLN A 44 -18.28 -7.56 -2.31
C GLN A 44 -17.60 -8.73 -3.02
N ARG A 45 -16.75 -8.46 -4.01
CA ARG A 45 -16.07 -9.51 -4.79
C ARG A 45 -15.02 -10.27 -3.98
N VAL A 46 -14.45 -9.61 -2.97
CA VAL A 46 -13.49 -10.21 -2.06
C VAL A 46 -14.07 -10.26 -0.67
N THR A 47 -14.21 -11.47 -0.13
CA THR A 47 -14.59 -11.71 1.25
C THR A 47 -13.35 -12.16 2.02
N ILE A 48 -12.77 -11.27 2.80
CA ILE A 48 -11.71 -11.58 3.76
C ILE A 48 -12.30 -11.29 5.13
N ASP A 49 -12.46 -12.30 5.96
CA ASP A 49 -12.90 -12.13 7.34
C ASP A 49 -11.66 -11.98 8.24
N PRO A 50 -11.33 -10.76 8.70
CA PRO A 50 -10.16 -10.54 9.53
C PRO A 50 -10.27 -11.24 10.90
N VAL A 51 -11.49 -11.60 11.33
CA VAL A 51 -11.75 -12.25 12.62
C VAL A 51 -11.68 -13.77 12.52
N LYS A 52 -12.17 -14.36 11.43
CA LYS A 52 -12.18 -15.83 11.25
C LYS A 52 -10.85 -16.42 10.83
N GLY A 53 -9.84 -15.57 10.58
CA GLY A 53 -8.51 -16.05 10.23
C GLY A 53 -8.52 -16.88 8.95
N GLU A 54 -9.40 -16.56 7.98
CA GLU A 54 -9.26 -17.09 6.62
C GLU A 54 -7.83 -16.79 6.21
N ARG A 55 -7.09 -17.87 6.05
CA ARG A 55 -5.64 -17.79 5.86
C ARG A 55 -5.39 -17.11 4.53
N LEU A 56 -4.87 -15.88 4.58
CA LEU A 56 -4.25 -15.29 3.40
C LEU A 56 -3.38 -16.34 2.71
N PRO A 57 -3.29 -16.35 1.39
CA PRO A 57 -2.42 -17.25 0.64
C PRO A 57 -1.03 -17.34 1.29
N ARG A 58 -0.38 -18.49 1.20
CA ARG A 58 0.83 -18.80 1.97
C ARG A 58 1.97 -17.81 1.73
N GLU A 59 2.06 -17.25 0.51
CA GLU A 59 3.02 -16.25 0.09
C GLU A 59 2.88 -14.90 0.84
N GLU A 60 1.71 -14.64 1.41
CA GLU A 60 1.32 -13.38 2.03
C GLU A 60 1.35 -13.43 3.55
N ARG A 61 1.66 -14.60 4.13
CA ARG A 61 1.72 -14.81 5.58
C ARG A 61 3.02 -14.32 6.19
N MET A 62 3.43 -13.09 5.89
CA MET A 62 4.54 -12.48 6.59
C MET A 62 4.09 -11.94 7.96
N LYS A 63 4.99 -11.97 8.95
CA LYS A 63 4.68 -11.48 10.31
C LYS A 63 4.20 -10.03 10.32
N GLY A 64 4.68 -9.19 9.37
CA GLY A 64 4.35 -7.77 9.25
C GLY A 64 2.90 -7.45 8.85
N TYR A 65 2.10 -8.41 8.33
CA TYR A 65 0.69 -8.14 8.02
C TYR A 65 -0.15 -7.80 9.26
N ARG A 66 0.33 -8.19 10.46
CA ARG A 66 -0.34 -7.89 11.73
C ARG A 66 -0.29 -6.41 12.10
N ASP A 67 0.63 -5.67 11.49
CA ASP A 67 0.84 -4.25 11.75
C ASP A 67 -0.07 -3.37 10.88
N VAL A 68 -0.77 -3.97 9.90
CA VAL A 68 -1.67 -3.27 8.99
C VAL A 68 -3.11 -3.64 9.31
N GLN A 69 -3.91 -2.65 9.68
CA GLN A 69 -5.33 -2.84 9.93
C GLN A 69 -6.10 -3.03 8.63
N MET A 70 -6.84 -4.11 8.52
CA MET A 70 -7.69 -4.43 7.38
C MET A 70 -9.10 -3.89 7.60
N CYS A 71 -9.59 -3.04 6.68
CA CYS A 71 -10.81 -2.27 6.85
C CYS A 71 -11.78 -2.43 5.65
N PRO A 72 -12.68 -3.42 5.64
CA PRO A 72 -13.74 -3.48 4.65
C PRO A 72 -14.77 -2.36 4.90
N ALA A 73 -15.01 -1.49 3.91
CA ALA A 73 -15.97 -0.40 4.04
C ALA A 73 -16.56 0.01 2.68
N GLN A 74 -17.86 0.25 2.62
CA GLN A 74 -18.51 0.73 1.39
C GLN A 74 -18.22 2.21 1.12
N GLN A 75 -18.04 3.01 2.16
CA GLN A 75 -17.76 4.44 2.09
C GLN A 75 -16.50 4.76 2.93
N PRO A 76 -15.30 4.35 2.47
CA PRO A 76 -14.08 4.49 3.27
C PRO A 76 -13.69 5.95 3.50
N PHE A 77 -14.04 6.86 2.59
CA PHE A 77 -13.69 8.29 2.68
C PHE A 77 -14.30 8.97 3.91
N ASP A 78 -15.47 8.53 4.37
CA ASP A 78 -16.15 9.09 5.55
C ASP A 78 -15.38 8.87 6.86
N GLN A 79 -14.40 7.98 6.84
CA GLN A 79 -13.59 7.65 8.02
C GLN A 79 -12.39 8.57 8.19
N PHE A 80 -12.00 9.30 7.15
CA PHE A 80 -10.83 10.17 7.17
C PHE A 80 -11.18 11.61 7.57
N ASP A 81 -10.25 12.27 8.20
CA ASP A 81 -10.39 13.69 8.52
C ASP A 81 -10.13 14.58 7.27
N ARG A 82 -10.41 15.89 7.42
CA ARG A 82 -10.25 16.87 6.33
C ARG A 82 -8.80 17.11 5.88
N LYS A 83 -7.81 16.62 6.63
CA LYS A 83 -6.40 16.74 6.26
C LYS A 83 -5.97 15.64 5.30
N ALA A 84 -6.73 14.56 5.23
CA ALA A 84 -6.46 13.49 4.30
C ALA A 84 -6.56 13.98 2.85
N VAL A 85 -5.62 13.57 2.03
CA VAL A 85 -5.56 13.92 0.61
C VAL A 85 -5.72 12.65 -0.23
N PRO A 86 -6.95 12.34 -0.68
CA PRO A 86 -7.18 11.23 -1.59
C PRO A 86 -6.47 11.45 -2.94
N VAL A 87 -5.64 10.47 -3.31
CA VAL A 87 -4.82 10.44 -4.52
C VAL A 87 -5.25 9.26 -5.37
N ALA A 88 -5.93 9.50 -6.49
CA ALA A 88 -6.28 8.44 -7.43
C ALA A 88 -5.06 7.99 -8.23
N VAL A 89 -4.77 6.70 -8.21
CA VAL A 89 -3.74 6.07 -9.06
C VAL A 89 -4.43 5.55 -10.31
N GLU A 90 -4.44 6.37 -11.36
CA GLU A 90 -5.22 6.11 -12.58
C GLU A 90 -4.59 6.81 -13.78
N VAL A 91 -4.64 6.19 -14.96
CA VAL A 91 -4.15 6.79 -16.21
C VAL A 91 -5.23 7.70 -16.79
N ARG A 92 -5.04 9.02 -16.65
CA ARG A 92 -5.97 10.07 -17.16
C ARG A 92 -5.18 11.27 -17.66
N GLN A 93 -5.81 12.12 -18.48
CA GLN A 93 -5.16 13.33 -19.01
C GLN A 93 -4.60 14.25 -17.94
N GLN A 94 -5.30 14.40 -16.81
CA GLN A 94 -4.87 15.26 -15.70
C GLN A 94 -3.97 14.56 -14.68
N SER A 95 -3.61 13.28 -14.89
CA SER A 95 -2.76 12.57 -13.94
C SER A 95 -1.31 12.99 -14.08
N GLU A 96 -0.71 13.39 -12.97
CA GLU A 96 0.70 13.66 -12.87
C GLU A 96 1.52 12.37 -13.06
N CYS A 97 2.69 12.47 -13.66
CA CYS A 97 3.59 11.32 -13.74
C CYS A 97 4.18 11.00 -12.36
N LEU A 98 4.13 9.73 -11.95
CA LEU A 98 4.64 9.31 -10.64
C LEU A 98 6.10 9.74 -10.42
N THR A 99 6.93 9.74 -11.47
CA THR A 99 8.34 10.15 -11.40
C THR A 99 8.53 11.56 -10.83
N LEU A 100 7.58 12.47 -11.10
CA LEU A 100 7.63 13.86 -10.67
C LEU A 100 6.62 14.18 -9.57
N PHE A 101 5.90 13.16 -9.09
CA PHE A 101 4.81 13.36 -8.16
C PHE A 101 5.31 13.66 -6.75
N GLU A 102 4.88 14.80 -6.23
CA GLU A 102 5.12 15.19 -4.84
C GLU A 102 4.05 14.58 -3.94
N HIS A 103 4.48 13.65 -3.10
CA HIS A 103 3.56 12.91 -2.24
C HIS A 103 3.04 13.75 -1.07
N PRO A 104 1.70 13.91 -0.92
CA PRO A 104 1.14 14.54 0.27
C PRO A 104 1.51 13.77 1.55
N ASP A 105 1.74 14.50 2.64
CA ASP A 105 2.06 13.85 3.93
C ASP A 105 0.90 12.98 4.42
N HIS A 106 -0.34 13.45 4.22
CA HIS A 106 -1.57 12.74 4.58
C HIS A 106 -2.24 12.07 3.37
N ALA A 107 -1.45 11.45 2.49
CA ALA A 107 -1.98 10.81 1.29
C ALA A 107 -2.85 9.59 1.61
N VAL A 108 -3.97 9.44 0.90
CA VAL A 108 -4.80 8.24 0.86
C VAL A 108 -4.83 7.77 -0.59
N TYR A 109 -4.04 6.73 -0.90
CA TYR A 109 -3.91 6.24 -2.28
C TYR A 109 -5.09 5.35 -2.66
N VAL A 110 -5.75 5.68 -3.75
CA VAL A 110 -6.95 5.00 -4.25
C VAL A 110 -6.61 4.27 -5.53
N PHE A 111 -6.81 2.96 -5.55
CA PHE A 111 -6.57 2.09 -6.70
C PHE A 111 -7.88 1.49 -7.20
N GLY A 112 -8.03 1.42 -8.51
CA GLY A 112 -9.20 0.82 -9.17
C GLY A 112 -9.18 -0.71 -9.17
N PRO A 113 -10.28 -1.34 -9.63
CA PRO A 113 -10.33 -2.78 -9.81
C PRO A 113 -9.42 -3.24 -10.95
N GLU A 114 -9.08 -4.54 -10.97
CA GLU A 114 -8.18 -5.12 -11.98
C GLU A 114 -8.78 -5.15 -13.40
N ASP A 115 -10.09 -5.14 -13.50
CA ASP A 115 -10.85 -5.26 -14.75
C ASP A 115 -11.63 -4.00 -15.13
N GLY A 116 -11.25 -2.85 -14.58
CA GLY A 116 -11.92 -1.58 -14.85
C GLY A 116 -11.14 -0.37 -14.34
N SER A 117 -11.78 0.78 -14.42
CA SER A 117 -11.27 2.06 -13.92
C SER A 117 -11.94 2.43 -12.60
N ILE A 118 -11.34 3.36 -11.87
CA ILE A 118 -11.96 3.94 -10.67
C ILE A 118 -13.28 4.61 -11.06
N PRO A 119 -14.41 4.27 -10.41
CA PRO A 119 -15.72 4.87 -10.71
C PRO A 119 -15.72 6.39 -10.56
N LYS A 120 -16.49 7.10 -11.42
CA LYS A 120 -16.57 8.58 -11.39
C LYS A 120 -16.96 9.12 -10.01
N ALA A 121 -17.87 8.46 -9.31
CA ALA A 121 -18.29 8.86 -7.96
C ALA A 121 -17.11 8.84 -6.97
N VAL A 122 -16.23 7.82 -7.06
CA VAL A 122 -15.02 7.71 -6.23
C VAL A 122 -14.00 8.79 -6.61
N LEU A 123 -13.80 9.01 -7.93
CA LEU A 123 -12.90 10.05 -8.43
C LEU A 123 -13.29 11.45 -7.96
N GLY A 124 -14.60 11.69 -7.73
CA GLY A 124 -15.11 12.95 -7.18
C GLY A 124 -14.61 13.25 -5.75
N HIS A 125 -14.14 12.26 -5.01
CA HIS A 125 -13.51 12.42 -3.70
C HIS A 125 -11.99 12.65 -3.80
N CYS A 126 -11.38 12.41 -4.95
CA CYS A 126 -9.93 12.50 -5.10
C CYS A 126 -9.48 13.92 -5.44
N HIS A 127 -8.47 14.40 -4.72
CA HIS A 127 -7.92 15.76 -4.89
C HIS A 127 -6.70 15.79 -5.83
N ARG A 128 -6.00 14.67 -5.96
CA ARG A 128 -4.83 14.52 -6.81
C ARG A 128 -4.97 13.23 -7.64
N PHE A 129 -4.29 13.23 -8.78
CA PHE A 129 -4.29 12.10 -9.71
C PHE A 129 -2.86 11.81 -10.12
N VAL A 130 -2.47 10.54 -10.09
CA VAL A 130 -1.12 10.12 -10.46
C VAL A 130 -1.19 8.88 -11.34
N HIS A 131 -0.31 8.78 -12.34
CA HIS A 131 -0.14 7.57 -13.13
C HIS A 131 1.28 7.02 -13.02
N ILE A 132 1.39 5.70 -13.04
CA ILE A 132 2.69 5.03 -13.13
C ILE A 132 3.11 5.01 -14.59
N PRO A 133 4.30 5.55 -14.95
CA PRO A 133 4.78 5.56 -16.32
C PRO A 133 5.23 4.15 -16.74
N SER A 134 4.29 3.32 -17.16
CA SER A 134 4.51 1.95 -17.59
C SER A 134 3.90 1.72 -18.97
N ARG A 135 4.49 0.79 -19.75
CA ARG A 135 4.03 0.46 -21.10
C ARG A 135 2.66 -0.22 -21.10
N HIS A 136 2.35 -0.97 -20.05
CA HIS A 136 1.10 -1.70 -19.86
C HIS A 136 0.59 -1.52 -18.44
N CYS A 137 -0.71 -1.78 -18.21
CA CYS A 137 -1.27 -1.77 -16.86
C CYS A 137 -0.55 -2.79 -15.97
N LEU A 138 -0.18 -2.36 -14.76
CA LEU A 138 0.39 -3.24 -13.77
C LEU A 138 -0.71 -4.04 -13.05
N ASN A 139 -0.34 -5.19 -12.51
CA ASN A 139 -1.18 -5.85 -11.52
C ASN A 139 -1.47 -4.90 -10.35
N LEU A 140 -2.66 -5.00 -9.75
CA LEU A 140 -3.12 -4.12 -8.66
C LEU A 140 -2.11 -4.04 -7.50
N ALA A 141 -1.67 -5.18 -6.99
CA ALA A 141 -0.73 -5.21 -5.86
C ALA A 141 0.66 -4.67 -6.25
N THR A 142 1.08 -4.92 -7.49
CA THR A 142 2.32 -4.36 -8.04
C THR A 142 2.23 -2.83 -8.14
N ALA A 143 1.10 -2.29 -8.59
CA ALA A 143 0.88 -0.85 -8.64
C ALA A 143 0.93 -0.23 -7.24
N VAL A 144 0.30 -0.86 -6.24
CA VAL A 144 0.40 -0.45 -4.83
C VAL A 144 1.86 -0.42 -4.38
N ALA A 145 2.61 -1.50 -4.60
CA ALA A 145 4.01 -1.58 -4.18
C ALA A 145 4.89 -0.50 -4.84
N VAL A 146 4.70 -0.24 -6.15
CA VAL A 146 5.46 0.78 -6.90
C VAL A 146 5.19 2.18 -6.34
N VAL A 147 3.92 2.54 -6.10
CA VAL A 147 3.56 3.87 -5.57
C VAL A 147 4.10 4.06 -4.15
N LEU A 148 4.00 3.06 -3.29
CA LEU A 148 4.47 3.13 -1.91
C LEU A 148 6.02 3.17 -1.83
N ALA A 149 6.70 2.39 -2.68
CA ALA A 149 8.16 2.44 -2.79
C ALA A 149 8.63 3.82 -3.27
N HIS A 150 7.98 4.37 -4.31
CA HIS A 150 8.29 5.71 -4.79
C HIS A 150 8.04 6.77 -3.70
N ARG A 151 6.92 6.68 -2.96
CA ARG A 151 6.63 7.57 -1.84
C ARG A 151 7.76 7.54 -0.80
N ARG A 152 8.22 6.34 -0.41
CA ARG A 152 9.33 6.19 0.56
C ARG A 152 10.60 6.84 0.04
N MET A 153 11.01 6.54 -1.20
CA MET A 153 12.20 7.12 -1.81
C MET A 153 12.10 8.64 -1.93
N TRP A 154 10.96 9.15 -2.40
CA TRP A 154 10.74 10.60 -2.51
C TRP A 154 10.85 11.31 -1.15
N ARG A 155 10.24 10.75 -0.10
CA ARG A 155 10.28 11.32 1.25
C ARG A 155 11.71 11.32 1.81
N GLN A 156 12.47 10.27 1.59
CA GLN A 156 13.88 10.20 2.01
C GLN A 156 14.74 11.22 1.26
N LEU A 157 14.59 11.34 -0.05
CA LEU A 157 15.32 12.32 -0.87
C LEU A 157 14.99 13.76 -0.50
N ASN A 158 13.78 14.02 0.00
CA ASN A 158 13.34 15.36 0.42
C ASN A 158 13.48 15.59 1.95
N GLY A 159 14.19 14.75 2.67
CA GLY A 159 14.47 14.91 4.09
C GLY A 159 13.24 14.75 5.00
N LYS A 160 12.15 14.19 4.50
CA LYS A 160 10.91 13.97 5.25
C LYS A 160 10.89 12.64 6.02
N GLU A 161 11.79 11.74 5.68
CA GLU A 161 12.04 10.47 6.36
C GLU A 161 13.54 10.19 6.42
N PRO A 162 14.06 9.57 7.49
CA PRO A 162 15.48 9.25 7.56
C PRO A 162 15.84 8.14 6.57
N LEU A 163 17.08 8.19 6.07
CA LEU A 163 17.73 7.04 5.45
C LEU A 163 18.26 6.16 6.57
N LEU A 164 17.64 5.01 6.80
CA LEU A 164 18.12 4.07 7.79
C LEU A 164 19.40 3.39 7.28
N PRO A 165 20.46 3.28 8.09
CA PRO A 165 21.63 2.48 7.77
C PRO A 165 21.23 1.02 7.50
N LEU A 166 21.93 0.37 6.57
CA LEU A 166 21.64 -1.03 6.23
C LEU A 166 21.67 -1.94 7.47
N SER A 167 22.56 -1.66 8.43
CA SER A 167 22.64 -2.38 9.71
C SER A 167 21.36 -2.33 10.52
N GLU A 168 20.69 -1.17 10.59
CA GLU A 168 19.41 -1.02 11.28
C GLU A 168 18.28 -1.74 10.54
N MET A 169 18.21 -1.58 9.21
CA MET A 169 17.25 -2.33 8.39
C MET A 169 17.42 -3.84 8.53
N LEU A 170 18.66 -4.33 8.60
CA LEU A 170 18.95 -5.75 8.82
C LEU A 170 18.59 -6.20 10.24
N HIS A 171 18.71 -5.33 11.25
CA HIS A 171 18.25 -5.64 12.61
C HIS A 171 16.74 -5.81 12.69
N GLU A 172 15.98 -4.93 12.07
CA GLU A 172 14.52 -5.06 11.99
C GLU A 172 14.11 -6.33 11.25
N GLN A 173 14.75 -6.62 10.12
CA GLN A 173 14.48 -7.85 9.36
C GLN A 173 14.94 -9.11 10.09
N ARG A 174 16.06 -9.08 10.83
CA ARG A 174 16.59 -10.22 11.61
C ARG A 174 15.78 -10.53 12.86
N GLY A 175 15.11 -9.56 13.43
CA GLY A 175 14.07 -9.83 14.43
C GLY A 175 12.96 -10.73 13.86
N LEU A 176 12.84 -10.82 12.52
CA LEU A 176 11.91 -11.65 11.79
C LEU A 176 12.50 -12.98 11.30
N HIS A 177 13.82 -13.09 11.14
CA HIS A 177 14.49 -14.29 10.64
C HIS A 177 15.70 -14.64 11.53
N ARG A 178 15.70 -15.84 12.11
CA ARG A 178 16.89 -16.41 12.73
C ARG A 178 18.00 -16.51 11.68
N ALA A 179 19.09 -15.80 11.96
CA ALA A 179 20.42 -15.90 11.38
C ALA A 179 20.54 -16.60 9.99
N SER A 180 20.42 -15.86 8.92
CA SER A 180 21.17 -16.20 7.71
C SER A 180 22.64 -15.83 7.95
N PRO A 181 23.62 -16.62 7.49
CA PRO A 181 25.04 -16.29 7.58
C PRO A 181 25.29 -14.90 7.00
N THR A 182 26.09 -14.09 7.66
CA THR A 182 26.50 -12.78 7.12
C THR A 182 27.30 -13.00 5.84
N LEU A 183 27.21 -12.08 4.89
CA LEU A 183 28.02 -12.10 3.65
C LEU A 183 29.50 -12.31 3.95
N ASP A 184 29.99 -11.78 5.06
CA ASP A 184 31.36 -11.97 5.55
C ASP A 184 31.67 -13.44 5.88
N SER A 185 30.67 -14.24 6.27
CA SER A 185 30.86 -15.67 6.55
C SER A 185 30.86 -16.55 5.31
N MET A 186 30.49 -15.98 4.15
CA MET A 186 30.43 -16.69 2.87
C MET A 186 31.70 -16.52 2.03
N GLY A 187 32.70 -15.78 2.52
CA GLY A 187 34.01 -15.65 1.86
C GLY A 187 33.96 -14.93 0.50
N TRP A 188 33.00 -14.03 0.32
CA TRP A 188 32.92 -13.23 -0.90
C TRP A 188 33.96 -12.11 -0.84
N ASP A 189 35.06 -12.25 -1.60
CA ASP A 189 36.21 -11.36 -1.61
C ASP A 189 36.14 -10.23 -2.66
N GLY A 190 34.97 -9.99 -3.24
CA GLY A 190 34.71 -8.82 -4.07
C GLY A 190 35.51 -8.73 -5.40
N LYS A 191 35.98 -9.86 -5.97
CA LYS A 191 36.63 -9.90 -7.29
C LYS A 191 35.66 -10.21 -8.39
#